data_d55866b851196a3a88b6981178fbf6fc
#
_entry.id   d55866b851196a3a88b6981178fbf6fc
#
_cell.length_a   1.000
_cell.length_b   1.000
_cell.length_c   1.000
_cell.angle_alpha   90.00
_cell.angle_beta   90.00
_cell.angle_gamma   90.00
#
_symmetry.space_group_name_H-M   'P 1'
#
loop_
_entity.id
_entity.type
_entity.pdbx_description
1 polymer ?
#
loop_
_entity_poly.entity_id
_entity_poly.type
_entity_poly.pdbx_seq_one_letter_code
_entity_poly.pdbx_strand_id
1 'polypeptide(L)'
;MSSTIDLEDITENYNEDKHLIFGYTPMCGTCKISERMLDIANDIVQLPIKKVDLNFHPDFSKEKEIMSVPVLLVMNKDQEENRIYAFQSVPYLLENLK
;
A
#
# COMPACT_ATOMS: atom_id res chain seq x y z
N MET A 1 0.31 20.51 -14.29
CA MET A 1 0.40 19.55 -14.12
C MET A 1 0.61 18.90 -14.10
N SER A 2 0.43 19.40 -13.95
CA SER A 2 0.58 18.42 -13.83
C SER A 2 0.58 17.92 -13.80
N SER A 3 0.50 18.41 -13.84
CA SER A 3 0.35 17.56 -13.78
C SER A 3 0.13 17.15 -13.69
N THR A 4 -0.07 17.63 -13.69
CA THR A 4 -0.45 16.90 -13.51
C THR A 4 -0.84 16.72 -13.22
N ILE A 5 -1.16 17.18 -13.05
CA ILE A 5 -1.62 16.67 -12.71
C ILE A 5 -1.81 16.54 -12.42
N ASP A 6 -2.04 17.03 -12.29
CA ASP A 6 -2.22 16.56 -11.88
C ASP A 6 -2.42 16.46 -11.36
N LEU A 7 -2.56 16.93 -11.30
CA LEU A 7 -2.65 16.66 -10.80
C LEU A 7 -2.35 17.04 -10.14
N GLU A 8 -2.54 17.38 -9.99
CA GLU A 8 -2.31 17.61 -9.39
C GLU A 8 -2.45 17.94 -8.80
N ASP A 9 -2.88 18.24 -8.58
CA ASP A 9 -3.08 18.42 -8.03
C ASP A 9 -3.65 18.45 -7.42
N ILE A 10 -4.20 18.48 -6.95
CA ILE A 10 -4.58 18.47 -6.33
C ILE A 10 -4.39 18.67 -5.52
N THR A 11 -4.50 19.07 -4.68
CA THR A 11 -4.07 18.99 -3.92
C THR A 11 -4.22 19.26 -3.11
N GLU A 12 -4.95 19.94 -2.49
CA GLU A 12 -4.76 20.23 -1.72
C GLU A 12 -4.57 19.95 -0.48
N ASN A 13 -4.99 20.01 0.51
CA ASN A 13 -4.76 19.46 1.61
C ASN A 13 -4.71 18.07 1.57
N TYR A 14 -4.90 17.60 0.65
CA TYR A 14 -4.75 16.30 0.18
C TYR A 14 -3.30 16.04 0.02
N ASN A 15 -2.85 14.99 0.57
CA ASN A 15 -1.45 14.64 0.53
C ASN A 15 -1.19 13.78 -0.68
N GLU A 16 -0.71 14.42 -1.73
CA GLU A 16 -0.51 13.73 -3.00
C GLU A 16 0.59 12.69 -2.96
N ASP A 17 1.45 12.77 -1.95
CA ASP A 17 2.58 11.85 -1.86
C ASP A 17 2.26 10.60 -1.08
N LYS A 18 1.10 10.57 -0.46
CA LYS A 18 0.72 9.40 0.31
C LYS A 18 0.21 8.31 -0.61
N HIS A 19 0.78 7.12 -0.49
CA HIS A 19 0.40 6.00 -1.34
C HIS A 19 0.66 4.70 -0.60
N LEU A 20 0.15 3.62 -1.17
CA LEU A 20 0.25 2.31 -0.58
C LEU A 20 1.05 1.37 -1.48
N ILE A 21 1.83 0.50 -0.87
CA ILE A 21 2.52 -0.57 -1.59
C ILE A 21 2.11 -1.88 -0.94
N PHE A 22 1.46 -2.75 -1.71
CA PHE A 22 1.03 -4.06 -1.25
C PHE A 22 1.96 -5.12 -1.81
N GLY A 23 2.71 -5.78 -0.93
CA GLY A 23 3.64 -6.82 -1.33
C GLY A 23 3.03 -8.20 -1.15
N TYR A 24 3.16 -9.04 -2.16
CA TYR A 24 2.57 -10.36 -2.16
C TYR A 24 3.44 -11.33 -2.96
N THR A 25 3.10 -12.61 -2.89
CA THR A 25 3.63 -13.62 -3.80
C THR A 25 2.47 -14.48 -4.29
N PRO A 26 2.58 -15.07 -5.48
CA PRO A 26 1.48 -15.89 -6.02
C PRO A 26 1.15 -17.13 -5.17
N MET A 27 2.13 -17.65 -4.45
CA MET A 27 1.94 -18.86 -3.65
C MET A 27 1.35 -18.58 -2.28
N CYS A 28 1.13 -17.33 -1.95
CA CYS A 28 0.65 -16.93 -0.63
C CYS A 28 -0.88 -16.96 -0.60
N GLY A 29 -1.44 -17.95 0.08
CA GLY A 29 -2.90 -18.07 0.17
C GLY A 29 -3.54 -16.91 0.90
N THR A 30 -2.92 -16.45 1.99
CA THR A 30 -3.47 -15.34 2.77
C THR A 30 -3.36 -14.01 2.06
N CYS A 31 -2.46 -13.90 1.08
CA CYS A 31 -2.31 -12.64 0.33
C CYS A 31 -3.60 -12.28 -0.42
N LYS A 32 -4.31 -13.27 -0.95
CA LYS A 32 -5.54 -12.99 -1.68
C LYS A 32 -6.62 -12.44 -0.76
N ILE A 33 -6.73 -13.00 0.42
CA ILE A 33 -7.70 -12.52 1.40
C ILE A 33 -7.33 -11.11 1.84
N SER A 34 -6.06 -10.89 2.11
CA SER A 34 -5.58 -9.58 2.54
C SER A 34 -5.78 -8.54 1.44
N GLU A 35 -5.53 -8.93 0.20
CA GLU A 35 -5.74 -8.02 -0.93
C GLU A 35 -7.19 -7.59 -1.03
N ARG A 36 -8.12 -8.53 -0.84
CA ARG A 36 -9.54 -8.22 -0.90
C ARG A 36 -9.92 -7.25 0.21
N MET A 37 -9.42 -7.49 1.42
CA MET A 37 -9.68 -6.58 2.54
C MET A 37 -9.12 -5.20 2.25
N LEU A 38 -7.94 -5.15 1.69
CA LEU A 38 -7.31 -3.88 1.35
C LEU A 38 -8.11 -3.14 0.28
N ASP A 39 -8.59 -3.85 -0.75
CA ASP A 39 -9.38 -3.22 -1.80
C ASP A 39 -10.65 -2.60 -1.23
N ILE A 40 -11.30 -3.29 -0.29
CA ILE A 40 -12.50 -2.76 0.34
C ILE A 40 -12.17 -1.50 1.14
N ALA A 41 -11.11 -1.56 1.95
CA ALA A 41 -10.71 -0.40 2.74
C ALA A 41 -10.32 0.77 1.84
N ASN A 42 -9.61 0.48 0.74
CA ASN A 42 -9.13 1.54 -0.13
C ASN A 42 -10.23 2.14 -0.99
N ASP A 43 -11.36 1.45 -1.17
CA ASP A 43 -12.52 2.06 -1.81
C ASP A 43 -13.00 3.26 -1.01
N ILE A 44 -12.75 3.25 0.29
CA ILE A 44 -13.18 4.33 1.18
C ILE A 44 -12.15 5.45 1.21
N VAL A 45 -10.87 5.11 1.37
CA VAL A 45 -9.83 6.15 1.50
C VAL A 45 -9.27 6.61 0.17
N GLN A 46 -9.35 5.76 -0.86
CA GLN A 46 -8.97 6.11 -2.24
C GLN A 46 -7.55 6.63 -2.39
N LEU A 47 -6.61 5.89 -1.83
CA LEU A 47 -5.19 6.20 -1.98
C LEU A 47 -4.61 5.47 -3.19
N PRO A 48 -3.62 6.05 -3.86
CA PRO A 48 -2.91 5.31 -4.90
C PRO A 48 -2.28 4.06 -4.31
N ILE A 49 -2.39 2.95 -5.01
CA ILE A 49 -1.86 1.69 -4.53
C ILE A 49 -1.08 1.00 -5.64
N LYS A 50 0.10 0.49 -5.28
CA LYS A 50 0.90 -0.31 -6.17
C LYS A 50 1.00 -1.71 -5.58
N LYS A 51 0.61 -2.71 -6.35
CA LYS A 51 0.67 -4.11 -5.92
C LYS A 51 1.92 -4.72 -6.55
N VAL A 52 2.78 -5.28 -5.71
CA VAL A 52 4.10 -5.74 -6.13
C VAL A 52 4.25 -7.22 -5.84
N ASP A 53 4.55 -8.00 -6.89
CA ASP A 53 4.90 -9.41 -6.75
C ASP A 53 6.36 -9.47 -6.33
N LEU A 54 6.62 -9.80 -5.09
CA LEU A 54 7.97 -9.74 -4.53
C LEU A 54 8.90 -10.78 -5.11
N ASN A 55 8.35 -11.83 -5.76
CA ASN A 55 9.19 -12.81 -6.44
C ASN A 55 9.91 -12.18 -7.63
N PHE A 56 9.33 -11.14 -8.22
CA PHE A 56 9.94 -10.45 -9.35
C PHE A 56 10.71 -9.21 -8.93
N HIS A 57 10.74 -8.91 -7.64
CA HIS A 57 11.39 -7.69 -7.15
C HIS A 57 12.19 -7.99 -5.89
N PRO A 58 13.16 -8.92 -5.97
CA PRO A 58 13.94 -9.27 -4.77
C PRO A 58 14.76 -8.11 -4.22
N ASP A 59 15.22 -7.21 -5.09
CA ASP A 59 15.98 -6.05 -4.62
C ASP A 59 15.13 -5.14 -3.77
N PHE A 60 13.87 -4.94 -4.18
CA PHE A 60 12.95 -4.12 -3.42
C PHE A 60 12.68 -4.75 -2.05
N SER A 61 12.43 -6.06 -2.05
CA SER A 61 12.15 -6.78 -0.82
C SER A 61 13.32 -6.67 0.16
N LYS A 62 14.54 -6.79 -0.37
CA LYS A 62 15.73 -6.72 0.46
C LYS A 62 15.97 -5.30 0.97
N GLU A 63 15.81 -4.33 0.09
CA GLU A 63 16.02 -2.93 0.46
C GLU A 63 15.03 -2.49 1.54
N LYS A 64 13.79 -2.90 1.44
CA LYS A 64 12.76 -2.55 2.41
C LYS A 64 12.73 -3.50 3.60
N GLU A 65 13.60 -4.50 3.62
CA GLU A 65 13.69 -5.46 4.72
C GLU A 65 12.33 -6.10 5.01
N ILE A 66 11.69 -6.58 3.95
CA ILE A 66 10.38 -7.20 4.08
C ILE A 66 10.56 -8.62 4.61
N MET A 67 9.92 -8.91 5.74
CA MET A 67 10.12 -10.15 6.47
C MET A 67 9.17 -11.25 6.02
N SER A 68 8.00 -10.90 5.52
CA SER A 68 7.02 -11.90 5.12
C SER A 68 5.96 -11.24 4.26
N VAL A 69 5.06 -12.05 3.70
CA VAL A 69 3.92 -11.58 2.93
C VAL A 69 2.65 -12.12 3.55
N PRO A 70 1.53 -11.44 3.44
CA PRO A 70 1.36 -10.15 2.79
C PRO A 70 1.95 -9.01 3.61
N VAL A 71 2.28 -7.91 2.95
CA VAL A 71 2.78 -6.73 3.64
C VAL A 71 2.19 -5.49 2.98
N LEU A 72 1.80 -4.55 3.81
CA LEU A 72 1.31 -3.26 3.33
C LEU A 72 2.20 -2.16 3.87
N LEU A 73 2.78 -1.39 2.96
CA LEU A 73 3.59 -0.23 3.33
C LEU A 73 2.77 1.01 3.07
N VAL A 74 2.62 1.84 4.10
CA VAL A 74 1.97 3.13 3.97
C VAL A 74 3.08 4.15 3.80
N MET A 75 3.17 4.72 2.61
CA MET A 75 4.29 5.57 2.23
C MET A 75 3.88 7.01 2.10
N ASN A 76 4.80 7.91 2.40
CA ASN A 76 4.66 9.32 2.10
C ASN A 76 5.95 9.73 1.41
N LYS A 77 5.88 9.92 0.09
CA LYS A 77 7.05 10.08 -0.76
C LYS A 77 7.95 8.86 -0.59
N ASP A 78 9.19 9.07 -0.16
CA ASP A 78 10.14 7.98 0.01
C ASP A 78 10.16 7.45 1.43
N GLN A 79 9.30 7.99 2.31
CA GLN A 79 9.32 7.60 3.72
C GLN A 79 8.20 6.65 4.04
N GLU A 80 8.54 5.59 4.77
CA GLU A 80 7.57 4.61 5.22
C GLU A 80 6.97 5.10 6.54
N GLU A 81 5.66 5.37 6.53
CA GLU A 81 4.98 5.85 7.73
C GLU A 81 4.46 4.72 8.59
N ASN A 82 4.10 3.60 7.95
CA ASN A 82 3.55 2.47 8.68
C ASN A 82 3.76 1.21 7.87
N ARG A 83 3.77 0.08 8.55
CA ARG A 83 3.94 -1.22 7.91
C ARG A 83 3.03 -2.21 8.58
N ILE A 84 2.21 -2.92 7.79
CA ILE A 84 1.24 -3.85 8.30
C ILE A 84 1.50 -5.21 7.69
N TYR A 85 1.70 -6.22 8.54
CA TYR A 85 1.84 -7.61 8.09
C TYR A 85 0.55 -8.39 8.36
N ALA A 86 -0.10 -8.14 9.49
CA ALA A 86 -1.34 -8.81 9.84
C ALA A 86 -2.49 -7.86 9.56
N PHE A 87 -3.26 -8.15 8.53
CA PHE A 87 -4.31 -7.23 8.07
C PHE A 87 -5.55 -7.22 8.95
N GLN A 88 -5.77 -8.25 9.73
CA GLN A 88 -6.80 -8.37 10.73
C GLN A 88 -8.23 -8.17 10.22
N SER A 89 -8.62 -6.93 9.94
CA SER A 89 -9.97 -6.64 9.49
C SER A 89 -9.99 -5.36 8.68
N VAL A 90 -11.09 -5.12 7.95
CA VAL A 90 -11.25 -3.87 7.20
C VAL A 90 -11.24 -2.66 8.13
N PRO A 91 -11.96 -2.66 9.27
CA PRO A 91 -11.87 -1.52 10.19
C PRO A 91 -10.45 -1.26 10.69
N TYR A 92 -9.69 -2.32 10.95
CA TYR A 92 -8.30 -2.16 11.37
C TYR A 92 -7.49 -1.44 10.30
N LEU A 93 -7.68 -1.84 9.03
CA LEU A 93 -6.98 -1.20 7.94
C LEU A 93 -7.37 0.26 7.82
N LEU A 94 -8.65 0.56 7.93
CA LEU A 94 -9.12 1.95 7.84
C LEU A 94 -8.48 2.83 8.90
N GLU A 95 -8.35 2.30 10.12
CA GLU A 95 -7.68 3.04 11.18
C GLU A 95 -6.25 3.40 10.80
N ASN A 96 -5.58 2.49 10.13
CA ASN A 96 -4.16 2.66 9.82
C ASN A 96 -3.92 3.41 8.51
N LEU A 97 -4.95 3.59 7.69
CA LEU A 97 -4.82 4.30 6.42
C LEU A 97 -5.26 5.75 6.48
N LYS A 98 -5.84 6.15 7.58
CA LYS A 98 -6.30 7.53 7.72
C LYS A 98 -5.16 8.52 7.86
#